data_4ab19a465a838907b955d768f7e1eff0
#
_entry.id   4ab19a465a838907b955d768f7e1eff0
#
_cell.length_a   1.000
_cell.length_b   1.000
_cell.length_c   1.000
_cell.angle_alpha   90.00
_cell.angle_beta   90.00
_cell.angle_gamma   90.00
#
_symmetry.space_group_name_H-M   'P 1'
#
loop_
_entity.id
_entity.type
_entity.pdbx_description
1 polymer ?
#
loop_
_entity_poly.entity_id
_entity_poly.type
_entity_poly.pdbx_seq_one_letter_code
_entity_poly.pdbx_strand_id
1 'polypeptide(L)'
;MGILERKIIHERTTLCSHIPYPQFVLPRHKHVEYELMLFTRGSGKQFVGEGVLDYQQGDIAFIGSNVPHLHLCNAKLNPTMDFEPSAGEALQFHPMIFPFNLEEIPDYQFIYHLLQKSQYGIRFYDKELFEELKQRFLSINVY
;
A
#
# COMPACT_ATOMS: atom_id res chain seq x y z
N MET A 1 3.75 21.83 -14.43
CA MET A 1 4.96 21.15 -13.94
C MET A 1 4.58 19.79 -13.37
N GLY A 2 5.23 18.75 -13.82
CA GLY A 2 4.95 17.40 -13.36
C GLY A 2 5.42 17.15 -11.93
N ILE A 3 4.77 16.20 -11.27
CA ILE A 3 5.22 15.71 -9.97
C ILE A 3 6.40 14.77 -10.21
N LEU A 4 7.50 14.99 -9.48
CA LEU A 4 8.63 14.09 -9.54
C LEU A 4 8.24 12.71 -9.04
N GLU A 5 8.56 11.72 -9.84
CA GLU A 5 8.33 10.31 -9.54
C GLU A 5 9.67 9.64 -9.32
N ARG A 6 9.78 8.88 -8.24
CA ARG A 6 11.00 8.16 -7.90
C ARG A 6 10.75 6.67 -7.95
N LYS A 7 11.62 5.95 -8.67
CA LYS A 7 11.64 4.50 -8.59
C LYS A 7 12.54 4.08 -7.43
N ILE A 8 11.99 3.30 -6.51
CA ILE A 8 12.70 2.77 -5.36
C ILE A 8 13.07 1.32 -5.64
N ILE A 9 14.35 0.98 -5.48
CA ILE A 9 14.84 -0.38 -5.59
C ILE A 9 15.22 -0.84 -4.19
N HIS A 10 14.59 -1.93 -3.73
CA HIS A 10 14.85 -2.49 -2.41
C HIS A 10 15.83 -3.67 -2.52
N GLU A 11 16.93 -3.58 -1.80
CA GLU A 11 17.88 -4.69 -1.65
C GLU A 11 17.48 -5.49 -0.42
N ARG A 12 16.54 -6.42 -0.61
CA ARG A 12 15.99 -7.22 0.50
C ARG A 12 16.37 -8.68 0.35
N THR A 13 16.52 -9.34 1.49
CA THR A 13 16.83 -10.77 1.55
C THR A 13 15.56 -11.62 1.48
N THR A 14 14.38 -11.00 1.57
CA THR A 14 13.09 -11.69 1.51
C THR A 14 12.21 -11.06 0.44
N LEU A 15 11.32 -11.88 -0.15
CA LEU A 15 10.37 -11.42 -1.16
C LEU A 15 9.12 -10.78 -0.55
N CYS A 16 8.94 -10.90 0.76
CA CYS A 16 7.79 -10.37 1.46
C CYS A 16 8.26 -9.73 2.76
N SER A 17 7.88 -8.49 3.01
CA SER A 17 8.33 -7.73 4.18
C SER A 17 7.21 -6.88 4.77
N HIS A 18 7.17 -6.82 6.10
CA HIS A 18 6.29 -5.92 6.84
C HIS A 18 7.06 -4.63 7.12
N ILE A 19 6.47 -3.49 6.76
CA ILE A 19 7.10 -2.18 6.90
C ILE A 19 6.18 -1.27 7.71
N PRO A 20 6.57 -0.92 8.94
CA PRO A 20 5.82 0.08 9.70
C PRO A 20 6.14 1.49 9.19
N TYR A 21 5.10 2.31 9.06
CA TYR A 21 5.22 3.72 8.70
C TYR A 21 4.66 4.56 9.85
N PRO A 22 5.51 5.02 10.78
CA PRO A 22 5.06 5.89 11.86
C PRO A 22 4.59 7.26 11.35
N GLN A 23 4.98 7.61 10.13
CA GLN A 23 4.52 8.80 9.41
C GLN A 23 4.71 8.60 7.91
N PHE A 24 3.97 9.37 7.11
CA PHE A 24 4.09 9.31 5.66
C PHE A 24 4.92 10.50 5.18
N VAL A 25 6.17 10.22 4.77
CA VAL A 25 7.14 11.24 4.38
C VAL A 25 7.72 11.06 2.99
N LEU A 26 7.40 9.95 2.33
CA LEU A 26 7.95 9.67 1.01
C LEU A 26 7.27 10.52 -0.06
N PRO A 27 8.04 11.02 -1.04
CA PRO A 27 7.45 11.67 -2.22
C PRO A 27 6.75 10.65 -3.10
N ARG A 28 6.15 11.11 -4.18
CA ARG A 28 5.58 10.19 -5.18
C ARG A 28 6.67 9.25 -5.66
N HIS A 29 6.40 7.94 -5.54
CA HIS A 29 7.38 6.91 -5.83
C HIS A 29 6.69 5.65 -6.37
N LYS A 30 7.49 4.76 -6.94
CA LYS A 30 7.06 3.42 -7.35
C LYS A 30 8.15 2.41 -7.06
N HIS A 31 7.76 1.17 -6.91
CA HIS A 31 8.65 0.03 -6.69
C HIS A 31 8.02 -1.23 -7.27
N VAL A 32 8.86 -2.26 -7.50
CA VAL A 32 8.40 -3.50 -8.12
C VAL A 32 7.43 -4.29 -7.21
N GLU A 33 7.56 -4.14 -5.90
CA GLU A 33 6.69 -4.83 -4.96
C GLU A 33 5.24 -4.35 -5.06
N TYR A 34 4.31 -5.28 -4.91
CA TYR A 34 2.94 -4.95 -4.54
C TYR A 34 2.91 -4.44 -3.11
N GLU A 35 1.97 -3.59 -2.79
CA GLU A 35 1.85 -3.04 -1.44
C GLU A 35 0.42 -3.16 -0.92
N LEU A 36 0.29 -3.78 0.25
CA LEU A 36 -0.96 -3.83 1.00
C LEU A 36 -0.78 -2.92 2.21
N MET A 37 -1.47 -1.78 2.22
CA MET A 37 -1.32 -0.74 3.23
C MET A 37 -2.50 -0.75 4.19
N LEU A 38 -2.21 -0.79 5.49
CA LEU A 38 -3.19 -0.58 6.55
C LEU A 38 -3.01 0.83 7.11
N PHE A 39 -4.07 1.63 7.08
CA PHE A 39 -4.04 2.97 7.69
C PHE A 39 -4.43 2.86 9.16
N THR A 40 -3.44 2.95 10.03
CA THR A 40 -3.62 2.71 11.46
C THR A 40 -3.99 3.96 12.23
N ARG A 41 -3.75 5.15 11.66
CA ARG A 41 -4.05 6.43 12.31
C ARG A 41 -4.16 7.53 11.27
N GLY A 42 -5.03 8.51 11.53
CA GLY A 42 -5.16 9.72 10.73
C GLY A 42 -6.00 9.54 9.47
N SER A 43 -5.98 10.56 8.65
CA SER A 43 -6.73 10.65 7.40
C SER A 43 -5.99 11.50 6.39
N GLY A 44 -6.39 11.39 5.13
CA GLY A 44 -5.77 12.18 4.08
C GLY A 44 -6.20 11.72 2.70
N LYS A 45 -5.30 11.93 1.74
CA LYS A 45 -5.50 11.53 0.35
C LYS A 45 -4.37 10.61 -0.08
N GLN A 46 -4.73 9.62 -0.86
CA GLN A 46 -3.75 8.77 -1.53
C GLN A 46 -3.89 8.95 -3.04
N PHE A 47 -2.75 9.15 -3.67
CA PHE A 47 -2.63 9.26 -5.12
C PHE A 47 -2.03 7.95 -5.60
N VAL A 48 -2.78 7.21 -6.40
CA VAL A 48 -2.36 5.92 -6.94
C VAL A 48 -2.53 5.95 -8.44
N GLY A 49 -1.42 5.84 -9.18
CA GLY A 49 -1.44 6.07 -10.62
C GLY A 49 -1.99 7.46 -10.93
N GLU A 50 -3.05 7.54 -11.72
CA GLU A 50 -3.74 8.79 -12.03
C GLU A 50 -4.96 9.05 -11.14
N GLY A 51 -5.24 8.13 -10.21
CA GLY A 51 -6.40 8.23 -9.33
C GLY A 51 -6.09 8.92 -8.02
N VAL A 52 -7.14 9.46 -7.40
CA VAL A 52 -7.07 10.07 -6.07
C VAL A 52 -8.18 9.47 -5.23
N LEU A 53 -7.82 8.97 -4.05
CA LEU A 53 -8.76 8.41 -3.09
C LEU A 53 -8.53 9.03 -1.73
N ASP A 54 -9.60 9.20 -0.96
CA ASP A 54 -9.46 9.56 0.45
C ASP A 54 -9.11 8.31 1.25
N TYR A 55 -8.38 8.48 2.34
CA TYR A 55 -8.17 7.42 3.30
C TYR A 55 -8.48 7.90 4.71
N GLN A 56 -8.83 6.97 5.57
CA GLN A 56 -9.03 7.19 6.99
C GLN A 56 -8.57 5.95 7.77
N GLN A 57 -8.45 6.12 9.07
CA GLN A 57 -8.10 5.01 9.96
C GLN A 57 -9.04 3.82 9.74
N GLY A 58 -8.46 2.63 9.60
CA GLY A 58 -9.20 1.41 9.34
C GLY A 58 -9.32 1.04 7.87
N ASP A 59 -8.93 1.92 6.96
CA ASP A 59 -8.90 1.61 5.53
C ASP A 59 -7.73 0.69 5.18
N ILE A 60 -7.93 -0.07 4.12
CA ILE A 60 -6.93 -0.94 3.51
C ILE A 60 -6.77 -0.50 2.07
N ALA A 61 -5.55 -0.30 1.61
CA ALA A 61 -5.26 -0.01 0.21
C ALA A 61 -4.39 -1.11 -0.39
N PHE A 62 -4.69 -1.51 -1.61
CA PHE A 62 -3.86 -2.44 -2.36
C PHE A 62 -3.33 -1.75 -3.61
N ILE A 63 -2.02 -1.63 -3.71
CA ILE A 63 -1.33 -0.88 -4.75
C ILE A 63 -0.48 -1.85 -5.58
N GLY A 64 -0.62 -1.75 -6.90
CA GLY A 64 0.03 -2.66 -7.83
C GLY A 64 1.53 -2.46 -7.95
N SER A 65 2.18 -3.47 -8.54
CA SER A 65 3.60 -3.43 -8.86
C SER A 65 3.91 -2.28 -9.82
N ASN A 66 4.93 -1.49 -9.51
CA ASN A 66 5.38 -0.34 -10.30
C ASN A 66 4.31 0.74 -10.54
N VAL A 67 3.28 0.80 -9.70
CA VAL A 67 2.27 1.86 -9.77
C VAL A 67 2.73 3.02 -8.90
N PRO A 68 2.88 4.23 -9.48
CA PRO A 68 3.26 5.41 -8.70
C PRO A 68 2.23 5.74 -7.65
N HIS A 69 2.67 6.07 -6.45
CA HIS A 69 1.77 6.39 -5.35
C HIS A 69 2.38 7.40 -4.37
N LEU A 70 1.48 8.08 -3.66
CA LEU A 70 1.82 9.11 -2.68
C LEU A 70 0.69 9.19 -1.64
N HIS A 71 1.04 9.29 -0.37
CA HIS A 71 0.09 9.52 0.71
C HIS A 71 0.32 10.91 1.30
N LEU A 72 -0.71 11.74 1.32
CA LEU A 72 -0.68 13.08 1.92
C LEU A 72 -1.66 13.13 3.08
N CYS A 73 -1.16 13.34 4.29
CA CYS A 73 -2.00 13.39 5.48
C CYS A 73 -2.65 14.78 5.67
N ASN A 74 -3.90 14.78 6.17
CA ASN A 74 -4.63 16.01 6.42
C ASN A 74 -3.95 16.88 7.48
N ALA A 75 -3.31 16.30 8.48
CA ALA A 75 -2.58 17.04 9.50
C ALA A 75 -1.51 17.94 8.89
N LYS A 76 -0.85 17.47 7.83
CA LYS A 76 0.21 18.20 7.14
C LYS A 76 -0.34 19.22 6.14
N LEU A 77 -1.44 18.85 5.45
CA LEU A 77 -2.10 19.70 4.47
C LEU A 77 -2.84 20.87 5.12
N ASN A 78 -3.31 20.69 6.35
CA ASN A 78 -4.13 21.66 7.09
C ASN A 78 -3.56 21.86 8.51
N PRO A 79 -2.37 22.47 8.63
CA PRO A 79 -1.67 22.53 9.93
C PRO A 79 -2.36 23.39 10.99
N THR A 80 -3.32 24.23 10.58
CA THR A 80 -4.11 25.06 11.52
C THR A 80 -5.33 24.33 12.05
N MET A 81 -5.67 23.15 11.50
CA MET A 81 -6.77 22.31 11.95
C MET A 81 -6.23 21.17 12.82
N ASP A 82 -7.05 20.67 13.71
CA ASP A 82 -6.65 19.64 14.67
C ASP A 82 -6.87 18.24 14.07
N PHE A 83 -6.08 17.91 13.03
CA PHE A 83 -6.06 16.58 12.46
C PHE A 83 -5.02 15.70 13.14
N GLU A 84 -5.36 14.45 13.37
CA GLU A 84 -4.43 13.45 13.87
C GLU A 84 -3.36 13.13 12.81
N PRO A 85 -2.06 13.07 13.18
CA PRO A 85 -1.02 12.63 12.25
C PRO A 85 -1.30 11.22 11.74
N SER A 86 -0.99 10.98 10.47
CA SER A 86 -1.22 9.69 9.85
C SER A 86 -0.09 8.70 10.12
N ALA A 87 -0.46 7.44 10.26
CA ALA A 87 0.46 6.32 10.34
C ALA A 87 -0.15 5.11 9.67
N GLY A 88 0.69 4.16 9.30
CA GLY A 88 0.24 2.93 8.66
C GLY A 88 1.25 1.81 8.78
N GLU A 89 0.86 0.65 8.30
CA GLU A 89 1.72 -0.52 8.19
C GLU A 89 1.50 -1.15 6.84
N ALA A 90 2.58 -1.46 6.14
CA ALA A 90 2.52 -2.04 4.81
C ALA A 90 3.08 -3.46 4.80
N LEU A 91 2.48 -4.29 3.96
CA LEU A 91 3.08 -5.53 3.51
C LEU A 91 3.51 -5.30 2.08
N GLN A 92 4.80 -5.43 1.81
CA GLN A 92 5.34 -5.36 0.45
C GLN A 92 5.79 -6.75 0.03
N PHE A 93 5.38 -7.17 -1.15
CA PHE A 93 5.75 -8.49 -1.65
C PHE A 93 6.11 -8.42 -3.13
N HIS A 94 7.22 -9.10 -3.45
CA HIS A 94 7.73 -9.14 -4.80
C HIS A 94 6.85 -10.04 -5.70
N PRO A 95 6.61 -9.67 -6.96
CA PRO A 95 5.83 -10.53 -7.87
C PRO A 95 6.35 -11.96 -7.99
N MET A 96 7.63 -12.19 -7.75
CA MET A 96 8.25 -13.53 -7.80
C MET A 96 7.74 -14.50 -6.74
N ILE A 97 6.97 -14.05 -5.73
CA ILE A 97 6.34 -14.97 -4.79
C ILE A 97 5.26 -15.82 -5.45
N PHE A 98 4.75 -15.38 -6.60
CA PHE A 98 3.74 -16.09 -7.37
C PHE A 98 4.37 -16.91 -8.49
N PRO A 99 3.74 -18.02 -8.93
CA PRO A 99 4.17 -18.71 -10.13
C PRO A 99 4.12 -17.78 -11.34
N PHE A 100 5.08 -17.88 -12.24
CA PHE A 100 5.10 -17.02 -13.44
C PHE A 100 3.89 -17.21 -14.35
N ASN A 101 3.24 -18.40 -14.28
CA ASN A 101 2.04 -18.73 -15.05
C ASN A 101 0.76 -18.64 -14.22
N LEU A 102 0.70 -17.70 -13.28
CA LEU A 102 -0.42 -17.54 -12.35
C LEU A 102 -1.77 -17.46 -13.06
N GLU A 103 -1.81 -16.79 -14.21
CA GLU A 103 -3.04 -16.62 -15.02
C GLU A 103 -3.57 -17.92 -15.57
N GLU A 104 -2.75 -18.96 -15.66
CA GLU A 104 -3.14 -20.26 -16.21
C GLU A 104 -3.63 -21.25 -15.14
N ILE A 105 -3.45 -20.92 -13.86
CA ILE A 105 -3.77 -21.80 -12.74
C ILE A 105 -5.22 -21.52 -12.29
N PRO A 106 -6.15 -22.49 -12.48
CA PRO A 106 -7.57 -22.26 -12.17
C PRO A 106 -7.82 -21.80 -10.73
N ASP A 107 -7.12 -22.39 -9.77
CA ASP A 107 -7.31 -22.08 -8.34
C ASP A 107 -6.87 -20.67 -7.96
N TYR A 108 -6.09 -20.01 -8.82
CA TYR A 108 -5.52 -18.67 -8.53
C TYR A 108 -6.14 -17.55 -9.36
N GLN A 109 -7.26 -17.81 -10.05
CA GLN A 109 -7.89 -16.79 -10.90
C GLN A 109 -8.32 -15.55 -10.10
N PHE A 110 -8.81 -15.74 -8.88
CA PHE A 110 -9.19 -14.62 -8.02
C PHE A 110 -7.98 -13.73 -7.72
N ILE A 111 -6.84 -14.35 -7.36
CA ILE A 111 -5.60 -13.63 -7.06
C ILE A 111 -5.11 -12.91 -8.31
N TYR A 112 -5.11 -13.58 -9.46
CA TYR A 112 -4.69 -12.97 -10.71
C TYR A 112 -5.48 -11.70 -11.03
N HIS A 113 -6.80 -11.76 -10.95
CA HIS A 113 -7.65 -10.61 -11.21
C HIS A 113 -7.45 -9.49 -10.19
N LEU A 114 -7.24 -9.84 -8.93
CA LEU A 114 -6.96 -8.85 -7.87
C LEU A 114 -5.65 -8.11 -8.16
N LEU A 115 -4.61 -8.84 -8.54
CA LEU A 115 -3.32 -8.23 -8.89
C LEU A 115 -3.47 -7.28 -10.09
N GLN A 116 -4.25 -7.65 -11.11
CA GLN A 116 -4.49 -6.78 -12.24
C GLN A 116 -5.22 -5.50 -11.85
N LYS A 117 -6.26 -5.61 -11.02
CA LYS A 117 -7.02 -4.45 -10.56
C LYS A 117 -6.20 -3.51 -9.68
N SER A 118 -5.18 -4.03 -9.02
CA SER A 118 -4.32 -3.22 -8.15
C SER A 118 -3.55 -2.13 -8.91
N GLN A 119 -3.48 -2.21 -10.25
CA GLN A 119 -2.90 -1.16 -11.08
C GLN A 119 -3.59 0.19 -10.91
N TYR A 120 -4.85 0.17 -10.54
CA TYR A 120 -5.66 1.38 -10.35
C TYR A 120 -5.79 1.76 -8.87
N GLY A 121 -5.18 0.98 -7.99
CA GLY A 121 -5.38 1.09 -6.56
C GLY A 121 -6.75 0.56 -6.15
N ILE A 122 -6.77 -0.22 -5.10
CA ILE A 122 -8.01 -0.77 -4.55
C ILE A 122 -8.11 -0.32 -3.10
N ARG A 123 -9.28 0.21 -2.72
CA ARG A 123 -9.57 0.57 -1.34
C ARG A 123 -10.57 -0.41 -0.76
N PHE A 124 -10.25 -0.95 0.41
CA PHE A 124 -11.16 -1.80 1.18
C PHE A 124 -11.50 -1.12 2.50
N TYR A 125 -12.73 -1.29 2.93
CA TYR A 125 -13.13 -0.90 4.27
C TYR A 125 -13.86 -2.08 4.90
N ASP A 126 -13.16 -2.82 5.75
CA ASP A 126 -13.67 -4.01 6.44
C ASP A 126 -12.90 -4.13 7.76
N LYS A 127 -13.61 -3.87 8.85
CA LYS A 127 -13.01 -3.82 10.17
C LYS A 127 -12.41 -5.17 10.59
N GLU A 128 -13.10 -6.26 10.32
CA GLU A 128 -12.61 -7.59 10.68
C GLU A 128 -11.36 -7.96 9.87
N LEU A 129 -11.39 -7.69 8.57
CA LEU A 129 -10.25 -7.92 7.70
C LEU A 129 -9.05 -7.07 8.13
N PHE A 130 -9.28 -5.81 8.46
CA PHE A 130 -8.22 -4.91 8.92
C PHE A 130 -7.51 -5.47 10.16
N GLU A 131 -8.27 -5.89 11.17
CA GLU A 131 -7.71 -6.44 12.41
C GLU A 131 -6.99 -7.76 12.15
N GLU A 132 -7.52 -8.62 11.30
CA GLU A 132 -6.88 -9.87 10.94
C GLU A 132 -5.56 -9.65 10.21
N LEU A 133 -5.53 -8.76 9.23
CA LEU A 133 -4.30 -8.43 8.51
C LEU A 133 -3.26 -7.82 9.45
N LYS A 134 -3.68 -6.94 10.33
CA LYS A 134 -2.79 -6.32 11.30
C LYS A 134 -2.10 -7.38 12.18
N GLN A 135 -2.83 -8.38 12.63
CA GLN A 135 -2.26 -9.48 13.40
C GLN A 135 -1.31 -10.34 12.56
N ARG A 136 -1.69 -10.65 11.32
CA ARG A 136 -0.86 -11.47 10.45
C ARG A 136 0.44 -10.78 10.05
N PHE A 137 0.43 -9.45 9.90
CA PHE A 137 1.65 -8.70 9.58
C PHE A 137 2.72 -8.87 10.65
N LEU A 138 2.33 -9.05 11.92
CA LEU A 138 3.28 -9.23 13.02
C LEU A 138 4.12 -10.50 12.89
N SER A 139 3.67 -11.50 12.14
CA SER A 139 4.39 -12.74 11.91
C SER A 139 5.38 -12.65 10.74
N ILE A 140 5.43 -11.52 10.05
CA ILE A 140 6.26 -11.32 8.87
C ILE A 140 7.45 -10.44 9.25
N ASN A 141 8.61 -10.72 8.65
CA ASN A 141 9.82 -9.97 8.94
C ASN A 141 9.64 -8.46 8.70
N VAL A 142 10.02 -7.67 9.69
CA VAL A 142 10.05 -6.22 9.59
C VAL A 142 11.32 -5.81 8.86
N TYR A 143 11.17 -4.86 7.95
CA TYR A 143 12.30 -4.37 7.18
C TYR A 143 12.60 -2.90 7.46
#